data_178673783915dd43dbad4550caee942a
#
_entry.id   178673783915dd43dbad4550caee942a
#
_cell.length_a   1.000
_cell.length_b   1.000
_cell.length_c   1.000
_cell.angle_alpha   90.00
_cell.angle_beta   90.00
_cell.angle_gamma   90.00
#
_symmetry.space_group_name_H-M   'P 1'
#
loop_
_entity.id
_entity.type
_entity.pdbx_description
1 polymer ?
#
loop_
_entity_poly.entity_id
_entity_poly.type
_entity_poly.pdbx_seq_one_letter_code
_entity_poly.pdbx_strand_id
1 'polypeptide(L)'
;MEMGVKFCIGADLGSTAIKVVIHSGETSLWRGSAPTVPNQERVVMNLIDKGMTAIGANGADYQIAATGYGKKLLTCAKKNINEISANALGLFHLSDGRAGVIINIGGQDSKVIRLTPDGRVHDFRMNDKCAAGTGRFFEQAARILDVPLEDFARLGTASRKEIDINSTCVVFAESEIVSLLAAGAAREDIIRGLCSSVARRAAGLMGNNDAEGDIYLDGGPALNECLVAALRDELATDIHVLEAPQYTVAHGAALSLLS
;
A
#
# COMPACT_ATOMS: atom_id res chain seq x y z
N MET A 1 19.31 15.40 -32.45
CA MET A 1 19.54 14.42 -31.37
C MET A 1 18.56 14.77 -30.28
N GLU A 2 17.43 14.07 -30.20
CA GLU A 2 16.57 14.19 -29.05
C GLU A 2 17.38 13.73 -27.83
N MET A 3 17.65 14.65 -26.91
CA MET A 3 18.18 14.29 -25.60
C MET A 3 17.07 13.51 -24.90
N GLY A 4 17.19 12.19 -24.88
CA GLY A 4 16.21 11.31 -24.23
C GLY A 4 16.05 11.70 -22.75
N VAL A 5 14.81 11.70 -22.28
CA VAL A 5 14.48 11.91 -20.86
C VAL A 5 15.32 10.97 -20.00
N LYS A 6 16.14 11.53 -19.13
CA LYS A 6 17.09 10.75 -18.34
C LYS A 6 16.45 10.04 -17.17
N PHE A 7 15.36 10.62 -16.61
CA PHE A 7 14.69 10.09 -15.43
C PHE A 7 13.16 10.06 -15.60
N CYS A 8 12.56 8.96 -15.14
CA CYS A 8 11.12 8.76 -15.04
C CYS A 8 10.71 8.79 -13.56
N ILE A 9 9.80 9.68 -13.22
CA ILE A 9 9.36 9.88 -11.84
C ILE A 9 7.90 9.42 -11.73
N GLY A 10 7.63 8.49 -10.81
CA GLY A 10 6.29 8.11 -10.43
C GLY A 10 5.88 8.78 -9.13
N ALA A 11 4.74 9.48 -9.15
CA ALA A 11 4.17 10.12 -7.98
C ALA A 11 2.79 9.52 -7.68
N ASP A 12 2.68 8.82 -6.53
CA ASP A 12 1.41 8.36 -5.99
C ASP A 12 0.91 9.36 -4.94
N LEU A 13 -0.11 10.13 -5.30
CA LEU A 13 -0.76 11.11 -4.43
C LEU A 13 -1.93 10.41 -3.70
N GLY A 14 -1.58 9.54 -2.76
CA GLY A 14 -2.53 8.76 -1.98
C GLY A 14 -3.28 9.60 -0.93
N SER A 15 -4.34 9.02 -0.34
CA SER A 15 -5.19 9.67 0.66
C SER A 15 -4.50 9.94 2.01
N THR A 16 -3.50 9.14 2.37
CA THR A 16 -2.81 9.22 3.66
C THR A 16 -1.35 9.64 3.51
N ALA A 17 -0.68 9.17 2.46
CA ALA A 17 0.72 9.49 2.17
C ALA A 17 0.94 9.68 0.67
N ILE A 18 1.84 10.59 0.35
CA ILE A 18 2.39 10.81 -0.99
C ILE A 18 3.68 10.01 -1.08
N LYS A 19 3.87 9.27 -2.18
CA LYS A 19 5.09 8.51 -2.45
C LYS A 19 5.64 8.92 -3.79
N VAL A 20 6.96 9.03 -3.86
CA VAL A 20 7.69 9.37 -5.09
C VAL A 20 8.78 8.34 -5.30
N VAL A 21 8.92 7.89 -6.53
CA VAL A 21 10.00 6.99 -6.97
C VAL A 21 10.67 7.59 -8.19
N ILE A 22 11.99 7.56 -8.23
CA ILE A 22 12.81 8.05 -9.35
C ILE A 22 13.48 6.87 -10.02
N HIS A 23 13.26 6.72 -11.32
CA HIS A 23 13.82 5.69 -12.17
C HIS A 23 14.80 6.24 -13.20
N SER A 24 15.80 5.44 -13.56
CA SER A 24 16.57 5.56 -14.81
C SER A 24 16.34 4.28 -15.61
N GLY A 25 15.61 4.38 -16.73
CA GLY A 25 15.01 3.21 -17.35
C GLY A 25 14.10 2.46 -16.37
N GLU A 26 14.24 1.16 -16.27
CA GLU A 26 13.45 0.32 -15.37
C GLU A 26 14.01 0.25 -13.93
N THR A 27 15.21 0.79 -13.71
CA THR A 27 15.88 0.72 -12.41
C THR A 27 15.45 1.84 -11.49
N SER A 28 14.97 1.50 -10.29
CA SER A 28 14.68 2.46 -9.23
C SER A 28 15.96 2.94 -8.57
N LEU A 29 16.18 4.25 -8.56
CA LEU A 29 17.36 4.88 -7.97
C LEU A 29 17.07 5.50 -6.60
N TRP A 30 15.84 5.93 -6.38
CA TRP A 30 15.44 6.57 -5.14
C TRP A 30 13.93 6.44 -4.90
N ARG A 31 13.56 6.39 -3.64
CA ARG A 31 12.17 6.39 -3.19
C ARG A 31 12.02 7.24 -1.92
N GLY A 32 10.92 7.94 -1.80
CA GLY A 32 10.60 8.75 -0.63
C GLY A 32 9.11 8.97 -0.45
N SER A 33 8.71 9.24 0.78
CA SER A 33 7.31 9.50 1.12
C SER A 33 7.16 10.65 2.11
N ALA A 34 5.96 11.22 2.13
CA ALA A 34 5.55 12.23 3.10
C ALA A 34 4.03 12.11 3.38
N PRO A 35 3.55 12.56 4.54
CA PRO A 35 2.11 12.63 4.81
C PRO A 35 1.38 13.48 3.77
N THR A 36 0.15 13.07 3.44
CA THR A 36 -0.73 13.86 2.58
C THR A 36 -1.22 15.10 3.33
N VAL A 37 -1.01 16.26 2.72
CA VAL A 37 -1.46 17.58 3.21
C VAL A 37 -2.17 18.32 2.08
N PRO A 38 -2.91 19.43 2.35
CA PRO A 38 -3.67 20.14 1.32
C PRO A 38 -2.85 20.56 0.10
N ASN A 39 -1.61 21.01 0.27
CA ASN A 39 -0.74 21.40 -0.85
C ASN A 39 0.12 20.20 -1.30
N GLN A 40 -0.51 19.23 -1.98
CA GLN A 40 0.14 17.99 -2.40
C GLN A 40 1.22 18.21 -3.46
N GLU A 41 1.01 19.12 -4.40
CA GLU A 41 1.99 19.43 -5.47
C GLU A 41 3.32 19.87 -4.86
N ARG A 42 3.30 20.78 -3.88
CA ARG A 42 4.52 21.23 -3.18
C ARG A 42 5.24 20.06 -2.49
N VAL A 43 4.49 19.13 -1.91
CA VAL A 43 5.08 17.94 -1.26
C VAL A 43 5.76 17.05 -2.29
N VAL A 44 5.11 16.79 -3.43
CA VAL A 44 5.70 16.01 -4.52
C VAL A 44 6.99 16.66 -5.02
N MET A 45 6.96 17.97 -5.31
CA MET A 45 8.15 18.67 -5.79
C MET A 45 9.31 18.64 -4.78
N ASN A 46 9.02 18.83 -3.49
CA ASN A 46 10.03 18.71 -2.44
C ASN A 46 10.63 17.29 -2.35
N LEU A 47 9.82 16.23 -2.55
CA LEU A 47 10.32 14.86 -2.59
C LEU A 47 11.19 14.62 -3.83
N ILE A 48 10.78 15.15 -4.98
CA ILE A 48 11.57 15.07 -6.22
C ILE A 48 12.93 15.76 -6.03
N ASP A 49 12.95 16.98 -5.52
CA ASP A 49 14.19 17.74 -5.29
C ASP A 49 15.14 17.01 -4.34
N LYS A 50 14.59 16.44 -3.25
CA LYS A 50 15.37 15.59 -2.32
C LYS A 50 15.95 14.36 -3.03
N GLY A 51 15.14 13.68 -3.83
CA GLY A 51 15.55 12.49 -4.54
C GLY A 51 16.61 12.79 -5.60
N MET A 52 16.39 13.81 -6.43
CA MET A 52 17.34 14.25 -7.47
C MET A 52 18.69 14.66 -6.85
N THR A 53 18.64 15.34 -5.71
CA THR A 53 19.86 15.69 -4.95
C THR A 53 20.56 14.44 -4.44
N ALA A 54 19.82 13.49 -3.87
CA ALA A 54 20.39 12.27 -3.29
C ALA A 54 21.10 11.38 -4.33
N ILE A 55 20.61 11.38 -5.58
CA ILE A 55 21.24 10.65 -6.69
C ILE A 55 22.26 11.47 -7.51
N GLY A 56 22.56 12.70 -7.09
CA GLY A 56 23.51 13.58 -7.78
C GLY A 56 23.04 14.06 -9.17
N ALA A 57 21.74 14.16 -9.40
CA ALA A 57 21.13 14.47 -10.69
C ALA A 57 20.43 15.85 -10.72
N ASN A 58 20.89 16.80 -9.91
CA ASN A 58 20.34 18.16 -9.89
C ASN A 58 20.35 18.80 -11.28
N GLY A 59 19.20 19.37 -11.69
CA GLY A 59 19.08 20.02 -12.98
C GLY A 59 18.99 19.10 -14.19
N ALA A 60 18.95 17.79 -14.00
CA ALA A 60 18.73 16.84 -15.08
C ALA A 60 17.27 16.78 -15.51
N ASP A 61 17.03 16.49 -16.79
CA ASP A 61 15.69 16.36 -17.36
C ASP A 61 14.98 15.12 -16.82
N TYR A 62 13.70 15.29 -16.48
CA TYR A 62 12.83 14.21 -16.04
C TYR A 62 11.39 14.38 -16.52
N GLN A 63 10.63 13.31 -16.50
CA GLN A 63 9.19 13.31 -16.72
C GLN A 63 8.49 12.72 -15.50
N ILE A 64 7.27 13.20 -15.23
CA ILE A 64 6.46 12.76 -14.08
C ILE A 64 5.19 12.06 -14.58
N ALA A 65 4.91 10.88 -14.04
CA ALA A 65 3.59 10.27 -14.10
C ALA A 65 2.95 10.30 -12.72
N ALA A 66 1.70 10.79 -12.66
CA ALA A 66 0.95 10.88 -11.42
C ALA A 66 -0.16 9.84 -11.35
N THR A 67 -0.40 9.32 -10.14
CA THR A 67 -1.47 8.39 -9.81
C THR A 67 -2.05 8.69 -8.42
N GLY A 68 -3.02 7.90 -7.97
CA GLY A 68 -3.72 8.11 -6.71
C GLY A 68 -4.87 9.11 -6.80
N TYR A 69 -5.53 9.36 -5.68
CA TYR A 69 -6.69 10.27 -5.59
C TYR A 69 -6.34 11.71 -5.96
N GLY A 70 -5.15 12.16 -5.57
CA GLY A 70 -4.67 13.53 -5.79
C GLY A 70 -4.01 13.77 -7.15
N LYS A 71 -3.94 12.81 -8.05
CA LYS A 71 -3.15 12.88 -9.30
C LYS A 71 -3.42 14.14 -10.16
N LYS A 72 -4.67 14.63 -10.14
CA LYS A 72 -5.04 15.83 -10.91
C LYS A 72 -4.53 17.13 -10.30
N LEU A 73 -4.08 17.11 -9.03
CA LEU A 73 -3.48 18.26 -8.36
C LEU A 73 -2.03 18.50 -8.77
N LEU A 74 -1.37 17.51 -9.38
CA LEU A 74 -0.01 17.63 -9.90
C LEU A 74 -0.07 18.10 -11.37
N THR A 75 -0.13 19.40 -11.57
CA THR A 75 -0.37 20.01 -12.89
C THR A 75 0.81 19.84 -13.84
N CYS A 76 2.03 19.66 -13.33
CA CYS A 76 3.25 19.43 -14.10
C CYS A 76 3.43 17.97 -14.55
N ALA A 77 2.54 17.05 -14.17
CA ALA A 77 2.64 15.65 -14.59
C ALA A 77 2.37 15.51 -16.09
N LYS A 78 3.29 14.86 -16.82
CA LYS A 78 3.13 14.54 -18.25
C LYS A 78 2.04 13.50 -18.48
N LYS A 79 1.87 12.54 -17.55
CA LYS A 79 0.92 11.44 -17.66
C LYS A 79 0.16 11.26 -16.36
N ASN A 80 -1.15 11.03 -16.46
CA ASN A 80 -1.97 10.57 -15.35
C ASN A 80 -2.39 9.13 -15.62
N ILE A 81 -2.04 8.21 -14.73
CA ILE A 81 -2.39 6.80 -14.82
C ILE A 81 -3.42 6.42 -13.75
N ASN A 82 -4.24 5.42 -14.04
CA ASN A 82 -5.13 4.83 -13.05
C ASN A 82 -4.32 4.08 -11.99
N GLU A 83 -4.70 4.20 -10.73
CA GLU A 83 -3.99 3.58 -9.60
C GLU A 83 -3.93 2.06 -9.70
N ILE A 84 -5.02 1.41 -10.12
CA ILE A 84 -5.09 -0.05 -10.31
C ILE A 84 -4.11 -0.49 -11.40
N SER A 85 -4.08 0.23 -12.53
CA SER A 85 -3.14 -0.07 -13.62
C SER A 85 -1.69 0.20 -13.22
N ALA A 86 -1.45 1.26 -12.45
CA ALA A 86 -0.11 1.55 -11.92
C ALA A 86 0.33 0.46 -10.94
N ASN A 87 -0.56 0.02 -10.04
CA ASN A 87 -0.26 -1.06 -9.10
C ASN A 87 0.09 -2.37 -9.85
N ALA A 88 -0.75 -2.76 -10.79
CA ALA A 88 -0.52 -3.95 -11.62
C ALA A 88 0.85 -3.90 -12.31
N LEU A 89 1.14 -2.80 -13.01
CA LEU A 89 2.41 -2.62 -13.73
C LEU A 89 3.61 -2.66 -12.78
N GLY A 90 3.53 -1.94 -11.65
CA GLY A 90 4.63 -1.86 -10.70
C GLY A 90 4.91 -3.19 -10.02
N LEU A 91 3.87 -3.89 -9.56
CA LEU A 91 4.04 -5.14 -8.84
C LEU A 91 4.42 -6.29 -9.78
N PHE A 92 3.84 -6.36 -10.98
CA PHE A 92 4.21 -7.36 -11.98
C PHE A 92 5.69 -7.25 -12.35
N HIS A 93 6.18 -6.02 -12.60
CA HIS A 93 7.61 -5.78 -12.86
C HIS A 93 8.50 -6.17 -11.67
N LEU A 94 8.16 -5.71 -10.46
CA LEU A 94 8.98 -5.95 -9.25
C LEU A 94 8.94 -7.41 -8.76
N SER A 95 7.95 -8.19 -9.19
CA SER A 95 7.83 -9.63 -8.90
C SER A 95 8.46 -10.52 -9.98
N ASP A 96 9.14 -9.95 -10.99
CA ASP A 96 9.66 -10.67 -12.15
C ASP A 96 8.57 -11.47 -12.88
N GLY A 97 7.37 -10.88 -13.02
CA GLY A 97 6.24 -11.49 -13.70
C GLY A 97 5.51 -12.60 -12.94
N ARG A 98 5.80 -12.82 -11.65
CA ARG A 98 5.19 -13.90 -10.87
C ARG A 98 3.83 -13.55 -10.28
N ALA A 99 3.51 -12.27 -10.11
CA ALA A 99 2.26 -11.84 -9.50
C ALA A 99 1.04 -12.22 -10.35
N GLY A 100 0.12 -12.96 -9.77
CA GLY A 100 -1.21 -13.26 -10.33
C GLY A 100 -2.33 -12.51 -9.60
N VAL A 101 -2.17 -12.30 -8.28
CA VAL A 101 -3.12 -11.55 -7.45
C VAL A 101 -2.39 -10.52 -6.60
N ILE A 102 -2.93 -9.32 -6.54
CA ILE A 102 -2.48 -8.26 -5.66
C ILE A 102 -3.57 -7.97 -4.64
N ILE A 103 -3.26 -8.11 -3.36
CA ILE A 103 -4.06 -7.59 -2.25
C ILE A 103 -3.43 -6.27 -1.84
N ASN A 104 -4.00 -5.15 -2.26
CA ASN A 104 -3.52 -3.83 -1.88
C ASN A 104 -4.35 -3.29 -0.70
N ILE A 105 -3.68 -3.01 0.42
CA ILE A 105 -4.32 -2.37 1.56
C ILE A 105 -3.75 -0.95 1.68
N GLY A 106 -4.55 0.00 1.23
CA GLY A 106 -4.24 1.43 1.28
C GLY A 106 -4.56 2.06 2.64
N GLY A 107 -4.41 3.38 2.72
CA GLY A 107 -4.77 4.14 3.91
C GLY A 107 -6.27 4.20 4.15
N GLN A 108 -7.09 4.33 3.09
CA GLN A 108 -8.56 4.51 3.19
C GLN A 108 -9.36 3.51 2.36
N ASP A 109 -8.71 2.70 1.56
CA ASP A 109 -9.33 1.70 0.71
C ASP A 109 -8.53 0.39 0.73
N SER A 110 -9.13 -0.67 0.24
CA SER A 110 -8.47 -1.94 -0.03
C SER A 110 -8.93 -2.49 -1.37
N LYS A 111 -8.03 -3.13 -2.08
CA LYS A 111 -8.27 -3.64 -3.43
C LYS A 111 -7.73 -5.05 -3.56
N VAL A 112 -8.42 -5.86 -4.35
CA VAL A 112 -7.90 -7.11 -4.87
C VAL A 112 -7.87 -6.98 -6.38
N ILE A 113 -6.70 -7.12 -6.97
CA ILE A 113 -6.48 -6.99 -8.41
C ILE A 113 -5.98 -8.34 -8.93
N ARG A 114 -6.65 -8.90 -9.93
CA ARG A 114 -6.23 -10.11 -10.62
C ARG A 114 -5.54 -9.73 -11.91
N LEU A 115 -4.42 -10.38 -12.15
CA LEU A 115 -3.62 -10.15 -13.35
C LEU A 115 -3.77 -11.32 -14.33
N THR A 116 -3.65 -11.00 -15.62
CA THR A 116 -3.41 -12.00 -16.66
C THR A 116 -1.93 -12.43 -16.63
N PRO A 117 -1.55 -13.56 -17.26
CA PRO A 117 -0.14 -13.99 -17.30
C PRO A 117 0.84 -12.99 -17.92
N ASP A 118 0.35 -12.02 -18.70
CA ASP A 118 1.13 -10.91 -19.28
C ASP A 118 1.09 -9.63 -18.41
N GLY A 119 0.59 -9.72 -17.16
CA GLY A 119 0.61 -8.64 -16.18
C GLY A 119 -0.46 -7.56 -16.36
N ARG A 120 -1.44 -7.77 -17.24
CA ARG A 120 -2.57 -6.84 -17.40
C ARG A 120 -3.63 -7.10 -16.34
N VAL A 121 -4.37 -6.06 -15.99
CA VAL A 121 -5.52 -6.20 -15.10
C VAL A 121 -6.60 -7.00 -15.79
N HIS A 122 -6.93 -8.18 -15.24
CA HIS A 122 -8.04 -9.01 -15.67
C HIS A 122 -9.35 -8.55 -15.02
N ASP A 123 -9.33 -8.41 -13.69
CA ASP A 123 -10.47 -8.02 -12.86
C ASP A 123 -9.96 -7.35 -11.60
N PHE A 124 -10.81 -6.56 -10.96
CA PHE A 124 -10.51 -6.02 -9.63
C PHE A 124 -11.77 -5.82 -8.80
N ARG A 125 -11.61 -5.94 -7.50
CA ARG A 125 -12.62 -5.59 -6.50
C ARG A 125 -12.03 -4.55 -5.54
N MET A 126 -12.86 -3.64 -5.08
CA MET A 126 -12.42 -2.56 -4.20
C MET A 126 -13.43 -2.30 -3.09
N ASN A 127 -12.90 -2.05 -1.89
CA ASN A 127 -13.63 -1.47 -0.78
C ASN A 127 -13.07 -0.06 -0.52
N ASP A 128 -13.81 0.94 -0.93
CA ASP A 128 -13.51 2.37 -0.76
C ASP A 128 -14.47 3.09 0.21
N LYS A 129 -15.38 2.34 0.84
CA LYS A 129 -16.45 2.89 1.68
C LYS A 129 -16.33 2.56 3.16
N CYS A 130 -15.50 1.56 3.51
CA CYS A 130 -15.36 1.09 4.88
C CYS A 130 -13.91 1.08 5.32
N ALA A 131 -13.55 1.92 6.28
CA ALA A 131 -12.20 2.03 6.81
C ALA A 131 -11.74 0.79 7.60
N ALA A 132 -12.64 -0.11 7.99
CA ALA A 132 -12.32 -1.26 8.84
C ALA A 132 -11.39 -2.33 8.21
N GLY A 133 -11.14 -2.25 6.90
CA GLY A 133 -10.20 -3.12 6.19
C GLY A 133 -8.99 -2.35 5.63
N THR A 134 -8.60 -1.25 6.24
CA THR A 134 -7.62 -0.31 5.69
C THR A 134 -6.61 0.14 6.73
N GLY A 135 -5.57 0.87 6.31
CA GLY A 135 -4.57 1.43 7.22
C GLY A 135 -5.13 2.35 8.30
N ARG A 136 -6.22 3.07 8.01
CA ARG A 136 -6.91 3.92 9.00
C ARG A 136 -7.43 3.14 10.21
N PHE A 137 -7.79 1.89 10.04
CA PHE A 137 -8.19 1.05 11.16
C PHE A 137 -7.03 0.83 12.14
N PHE A 138 -5.86 0.51 11.63
CA PHE A 138 -4.65 0.36 12.45
C PHE A 138 -4.23 1.68 13.10
N GLU A 139 -4.28 2.81 12.37
CA GLU A 139 -3.97 4.13 12.92
C GLU A 139 -4.91 4.51 14.09
N GLN A 140 -6.20 4.23 13.97
CA GLN A 140 -7.18 4.50 15.02
C GLN A 140 -6.94 3.58 16.23
N ALA A 141 -6.73 2.28 15.98
CA ALA A 141 -6.42 1.33 17.04
C ALA A 141 -5.12 1.67 17.79
N ALA A 142 -4.09 2.15 17.08
CA ALA A 142 -2.82 2.59 17.66
C ALA A 142 -3.03 3.70 18.69
N ARG A 143 -3.89 4.67 18.36
CA ARG A 143 -4.23 5.78 19.29
C ARG A 143 -4.97 5.30 20.54
N ILE A 144 -5.93 4.37 20.39
CA ILE A 144 -6.74 3.85 21.49
C ILE A 144 -5.90 2.98 22.41
N LEU A 145 -5.03 2.15 21.83
CA LEU A 145 -4.15 1.25 22.56
C LEU A 145 -2.96 1.99 23.20
N ASP A 146 -2.74 3.26 22.84
CA ASP A 146 -1.54 4.03 23.21
C ASP A 146 -0.25 3.25 22.87
N VAL A 147 -0.17 2.80 21.59
CA VAL A 147 0.93 2.02 21.04
C VAL A 147 1.35 2.64 19.71
N PRO A 148 2.65 2.89 19.46
CA PRO A 148 3.13 3.31 18.15
C PRO A 148 2.76 2.30 17.06
N LEU A 149 2.35 2.79 15.89
CA LEU A 149 1.91 1.91 14.79
C LEU A 149 3.04 0.99 14.30
N GLU A 150 4.28 1.44 14.37
CA GLU A 150 5.48 0.66 14.06
C GLU A 150 5.70 -0.55 14.97
N ASP A 151 5.15 -0.52 16.18
CA ASP A 151 5.24 -1.62 17.12
C ASP A 151 4.17 -2.71 16.90
N PHE A 152 3.15 -2.46 16.06
CA PHE A 152 2.04 -3.39 15.84
C PHE A 152 2.49 -4.76 15.33
N ALA A 153 3.44 -4.79 14.38
CA ALA A 153 3.97 -6.05 13.86
C ALA A 153 4.58 -6.89 14.99
N ARG A 154 5.48 -6.30 15.77
CA ARG A 154 6.20 -6.95 16.85
C ARG A 154 5.26 -7.42 17.96
N LEU A 155 4.34 -6.56 18.39
CA LEU A 155 3.41 -6.89 19.49
C LEU A 155 2.40 -7.94 19.05
N GLY A 156 1.76 -7.78 17.89
CA GLY A 156 0.77 -8.75 17.40
C GLY A 156 1.36 -10.13 17.15
N THR A 157 2.62 -10.21 16.69
CA THR A 157 3.33 -11.48 16.51
C THR A 157 3.68 -12.13 17.87
N ALA A 158 3.90 -11.34 18.92
CA ALA A 158 4.18 -11.84 20.27
C ALA A 158 2.92 -12.36 21.00
N SER A 159 1.73 -12.09 20.49
CA SER A 159 0.45 -12.52 21.07
C SER A 159 0.36 -14.04 21.19
N ARG A 160 -0.19 -14.49 22.30
CA ARG A 160 -0.42 -15.92 22.59
C ARG A 160 -1.89 -16.31 22.56
N LYS A 161 -2.79 -15.33 22.43
CA LYS A 161 -4.23 -15.54 22.51
C LYS A 161 -4.91 -14.79 21.38
N GLU A 162 -5.78 -15.47 20.69
CA GLU A 162 -6.63 -14.81 19.70
C GLU A 162 -7.86 -14.21 20.37
N ILE A 163 -8.08 -12.92 20.11
CA ILE A 163 -9.29 -12.20 20.53
C ILE A 163 -10.04 -11.83 19.26
N ASP A 164 -11.29 -12.26 19.16
CA ASP A 164 -12.14 -11.85 18.05
C ASP A 164 -12.54 -10.37 18.18
N ILE A 165 -12.23 -9.61 17.14
CA ILE A 165 -12.77 -8.26 16.94
C ILE A 165 -13.96 -8.39 15.99
N ASN A 166 -15.17 -8.31 16.55
CA ASN A 166 -16.42 -8.59 15.84
C ASN A 166 -17.01 -7.38 15.13
N SER A 167 -16.62 -6.17 15.56
CA SER A 167 -17.17 -4.94 15.04
C SER A 167 -16.85 -4.73 13.56
N THR A 168 -17.90 -4.59 12.76
CA THR A 168 -17.78 -4.37 11.32
C THR A 168 -17.41 -2.92 10.95
N CYS A 169 -17.57 -1.98 11.87
CA CYS A 169 -17.30 -0.57 11.68
C CYS A 169 -16.22 -0.10 12.64
N VAL A 170 -15.30 0.75 12.16
CA VAL A 170 -14.20 1.34 12.96
C VAL A 170 -14.72 2.03 14.22
N VAL A 171 -15.87 2.72 14.14
CA VAL A 171 -16.46 3.42 15.29
C VAL A 171 -16.91 2.45 16.39
N PHE A 172 -17.50 1.32 16.03
CA PHE A 172 -17.88 0.30 17.00
C PHE A 172 -16.67 -0.50 17.50
N ALA A 173 -15.68 -0.72 16.65
CA ALA A 173 -14.43 -1.36 17.06
C ALA A 173 -13.67 -0.55 18.11
N GLU A 174 -13.76 0.78 18.07
CA GLU A 174 -13.21 1.64 19.13
C GLU A 174 -13.80 1.28 20.50
N SER A 175 -15.13 1.22 20.60
CA SER A 175 -15.81 0.85 21.85
C SER A 175 -15.48 -0.59 22.27
N GLU A 176 -15.35 -1.51 21.33
CA GLU A 176 -14.94 -2.90 21.58
C GLU A 176 -13.50 -2.98 22.13
N ILE A 177 -12.56 -2.27 21.53
CA ILE A 177 -11.15 -2.20 22.00
C ILE A 177 -11.09 -1.64 23.42
N VAL A 178 -11.81 -0.55 23.70
CA VAL A 178 -11.89 0.06 25.05
C VAL A 178 -12.45 -0.94 26.06
N SER A 179 -13.51 -1.68 25.69
CA SER A 179 -14.13 -2.68 26.54
C SER A 179 -13.17 -3.85 26.84
N LEU A 180 -12.41 -4.31 25.83
CA LEU A 180 -11.39 -5.35 25.99
C LEU A 180 -10.26 -4.89 26.92
N LEU A 181 -9.78 -3.66 26.78
CA LEU A 181 -8.78 -3.09 27.68
C LEU A 181 -9.30 -3.00 29.11
N ALA A 182 -10.56 -2.57 29.32
CA ALA A 182 -11.18 -2.50 30.63
C ALA A 182 -11.38 -3.90 31.27
N ALA A 183 -11.54 -4.93 30.44
CA ALA A 183 -11.59 -6.33 30.88
C ALA A 183 -10.22 -6.95 31.12
N GLY A 184 -9.12 -6.19 30.96
CA GLY A 184 -7.76 -6.63 31.21
C GLY A 184 -7.12 -7.42 30.06
N ALA A 185 -7.64 -7.32 28.85
CA ALA A 185 -7.02 -7.95 27.68
C ALA A 185 -5.65 -7.33 27.38
N ALA A 186 -4.68 -8.15 27.03
CA ALA A 186 -3.36 -7.68 26.62
C ALA A 186 -3.42 -6.94 25.29
N ARG A 187 -2.64 -5.87 25.12
CA ARG A 187 -2.59 -5.09 23.89
C ARG A 187 -2.17 -5.95 22.70
N GLU A 188 -1.24 -6.84 22.91
CA GLU A 188 -0.74 -7.80 21.92
C GLU A 188 -1.88 -8.66 21.35
N ASP A 189 -2.76 -9.16 22.22
CA ASP A 189 -3.88 -10.03 21.84
C ASP A 189 -4.93 -9.23 21.04
N ILE A 190 -5.19 -7.97 21.44
CA ILE A 190 -6.08 -7.08 20.69
C ILE A 190 -5.49 -6.76 19.30
N ILE A 191 -4.20 -6.47 19.21
CA ILE A 191 -3.52 -6.18 17.93
C ILE A 191 -3.59 -7.39 17.00
N ARG A 192 -3.38 -8.61 17.50
CA ARG A 192 -3.53 -9.83 16.72
C ARG A 192 -4.96 -9.98 16.20
N GLY A 193 -5.96 -9.78 17.05
CA GLY A 193 -7.37 -9.83 16.65
C GLY A 193 -7.73 -8.78 15.57
N LEU A 194 -7.13 -7.58 15.64
CA LEU A 194 -7.27 -6.57 14.59
C LEU A 194 -6.66 -7.03 13.27
N CYS A 195 -5.47 -7.63 13.29
CA CYS A 195 -4.85 -8.19 12.08
C CYS A 195 -5.73 -9.29 11.47
N SER A 196 -6.24 -10.22 12.28
CA SER A 196 -7.17 -11.26 11.82
C SER A 196 -8.47 -10.68 11.26
N SER A 197 -9.03 -9.62 11.87
CA SER A 197 -10.22 -8.95 11.35
C SER A 197 -9.98 -8.30 9.97
N VAL A 198 -8.83 -7.67 9.76
CA VAL A 198 -8.46 -7.08 8.45
C VAL A 198 -8.21 -8.18 7.43
N ALA A 199 -7.54 -9.28 7.81
CA ALA A 199 -7.27 -10.42 6.94
C ALA A 199 -8.58 -11.06 6.44
N ARG A 200 -9.55 -11.33 7.32
CA ARG A 200 -10.88 -11.85 6.94
C ARG A 200 -11.59 -10.96 5.93
N ARG A 201 -11.47 -9.63 6.06
CA ARG A 201 -12.08 -8.68 5.11
C ARG A 201 -11.40 -8.71 3.74
N ALA A 202 -10.06 -8.77 3.72
CA ALA A 202 -9.31 -8.89 2.49
C ALA A 202 -9.61 -10.21 1.78
N ALA A 203 -9.69 -11.32 2.52
CA ALA A 203 -10.10 -12.62 2.00
C ALA A 203 -11.54 -12.60 1.44
N GLY A 204 -12.48 -11.98 2.17
CA GLY A 204 -13.85 -11.81 1.70
C GLY A 204 -13.94 -10.96 0.42
N LEU A 205 -13.09 -9.94 0.29
CA LEU A 205 -13.00 -9.12 -0.92
C LEU A 205 -12.40 -9.93 -2.08
N MET A 206 -11.40 -10.78 -1.80
CA MET A 206 -10.81 -11.66 -2.79
C MET A 206 -11.82 -12.69 -3.31
N GLY A 207 -12.63 -13.29 -2.43
CA GLY A 207 -13.54 -14.37 -2.81
C GLY A 207 -12.78 -15.60 -3.32
N ASN A 208 -13.37 -16.33 -4.27
CA ASN A 208 -12.68 -17.48 -4.88
C ASN A 208 -11.43 -17.00 -5.62
N ASN A 209 -10.32 -17.70 -5.39
CA ASN A 209 -9.07 -17.44 -6.08
C ASN A 209 -8.86 -18.47 -7.20
N ASP A 210 -9.25 -18.09 -8.42
CA ASP A 210 -9.04 -18.89 -9.61
C ASP A 210 -7.88 -18.33 -10.47
N ALA A 211 -7.13 -17.34 -9.96
CA ALA A 211 -6.03 -16.73 -10.71
C ALA A 211 -4.76 -17.59 -10.60
N GLU A 212 -4.04 -17.69 -11.71
CA GLU A 212 -2.71 -18.30 -11.76
C GLU A 212 -1.66 -17.31 -11.22
N GLY A 213 -0.58 -17.83 -10.63
CA GLY A 213 0.54 -17.03 -10.12
C GLY A 213 0.47 -16.76 -8.62
N ASP A 214 1.49 -16.05 -8.13
CA ASP A 214 1.68 -15.76 -6.70
C ASP A 214 0.72 -14.67 -6.22
N ILE A 215 0.37 -14.72 -4.92
CA ILE A 215 -0.41 -13.69 -4.25
C ILE A 215 0.54 -12.74 -3.52
N TYR A 216 0.42 -11.47 -3.82
CA TYR A 216 1.20 -10.40 -3.18
C TYR A 216 0.31 -9.50 -2.33
N LEU A 217 0.80 -9.18 -1.11
CA LEU A 217 0.26 -8.10 -0.30
C LEU A 217 1.10 -6.85 -0.51
N ASP A 218 0.47 -5.70 -0.80
CA ASP A 218 1.14 -4.43 -0.89
C ASP A 218 0.38 -3.28 -0.21
N GLY A 219 0.96 -2.08 -0.27
CA GLY A 219 0.51 -0.92 0.50
C GLY A 219 1.21 -0.80 1.85
N GLY A 220 0.92 0.27 2.59
CA GLY A 220 1.57 0.53 3.90
C GLY A 220 1.37 -0.56 4.94
N PRO A 221 0.14 -1.08 5.12
CA PRO A 221 -0.13 -2.19 6.05
C PRO A 221 0.62 -3.50 5.77
N ALA A 222 1.14 -3.70 4.56
CA ALA A 222 1.95 -4.88 4.22
C ALA A 222 3.29 -4.95 4.99
N LEU A 223 3.72 -3.84 5.59
CA LEU A 223 4.87 -3.81 6.51
C LEU A 223 4.58 -4.48 7.87
N ASN A 224 3.32 -4.79 8.16
CA ASN A 224 2.93 -5.43 9.39
C ASN A 224 2.95 -6.96 9.24
N GLU A 225 4.01 -7.60 9.73
CA GLU A 225 4.19 -9.05 9.67
C GLU A 225 3.06 -9.84 10.36
N CYS A 226 2.43 -9.28 11.39
CA CYS A 226 1.27 -9.90 12.03
C CYS A 226 0.07 -9.95 11.07
N LEU A 227 -0.15 -8.92 10.25
CA LEU A 227 -1.17 -8.94 9.22
C LEU A 227 -0.84 -9.93 8.10
N VAL A 228 0.42 -10.00 7.68
CA VAL A 228 0.87 -10.97 6.67
C VAL A 228 0.62 -12.39 7.15
N ALA A 229 0.96 -12.70 8.41
CA ALA A 229 0.69 -14.01 9.01
C ALA A 229 -0.81 -14.31 9.07
N ALA A 230 -1.62 -13.35 9.52
CA ALA A 230 -3.08 -13.51 9.57
C ALA A 230 -3.71 -13.75 8.18
N LEU A 231 -3.17 -13.12 7.13
CA LEU A 231 -3.62 -13.37 5.75
C LEU A 231 -3.22 -14.76 5.26
N ARG A 232 -2.02 -15.25 5.57
CA ARG A 232 -1.59 -16.62 5.26
C ARG A 232 -2.50 -17.65 5.92
N ASP A 233 -2.81 -17.43 7.20
CA ASP A 233 -3.70 -18.32 7.97
C ASP A 233 -5.12 -18.32 7.35
N GLU A 234 -5.66 -17.14 7.05
CA GLU A 234 -7.03 -16.98 6.52
C GLU A 234 -7.20 -17.54 5.10
N LEU A 235 -6.21 -17.36 4.24
CA LEU A 235 -6.24 -17.80 2.85
C LEU A 235 -5.66 -19.21 2.63
N ALA A 236 -5.05 -19.78 3.67
CA ALA A 236 -4.35 -21.07 3.64
C ALA A 236 -3.36 -21.19 2.45
N THR A 237 -2.65 -20.08 2.18
CA THR A 237 -1.69 -19.99 1.06
C THR A 237 -0.56 -19.03 1.39
N ASP A 238 0.54 -19.11 0.64
CA ASP A 238 1.64 -18.19 0.79
C ASP A 238 1.28 -16.79 0.30
N ILE A 239 1.67 -15.80 1.09
CA ILE A 239 1.52 -14.37 0.75
C ILE A 239 2.91 -13.76 0.66
N HIS A 240 3.23 -13.24 -0.51
CA HIS A 240 4.49 -12.57 -0.77
C HIS A 240 4.38 -11.07 -0.47
N VAL A 241 5.47 -10.50 0.03
CA VAL A 241 5.60 -9.06 0.28
C VAL A 241 6.92 -8.58 -0.28
N LEU A 242 6.92 -7.52 -1.05
CA LEU A 242 8.14 -6.89 -1.57
C LEU A 242 8.85 -6.11 -0.46
N GLU A 243 10.14 -5.81 -0.64
CA GLU A 243 10.95 -5.05 0.34
C GLU A 243 10.33 -3.70 0.74
N ALA A 244 9.71 -3.01 -0.23
CA ALA A 244 9.10 -1.70 0.00
C ALA A 244 7.68 -1.63 -0.59
N PRO A 245 6.73 -2.38 -0.02
CA PRO A 245 5.42 -2.62 -0.62
C PRO A 245 4.59 -1.34 -0.77
N GLN A 246 4.84 -0.32 0.02
CA GLN A 246 4.12 0.95 -0.04
C GLN A 246 4.46 1.80 -1.28
N TYR A 247 5.53 1.46 -2.03
CA TYR A 247 5.95 2.23 -3.21
C TYR A 247 5.55 1.60 -4.54
N THR A 248 4.95 0.42 -4.55
CA THR A 248 4.61 -0.36 -5.75
C THR A 248 3.82 0.45 -6.78
N VAL A 249 2.82 1.20 -6.31
CA VAL A 249 1.97 2.05 -7.16
C VAL A 249 2.78 3.19 -7.81
N ALA A 250 3.68 3.82 -7.06
CA ALA A 250 4.56 4.86 -7.59
C ALA A 250 5.58 4.28 -8.60
N HIS A 251 6.09 3.06 -8.36
CA HIS A 251 6.92 2.33 -9.33
C HIS A 251 6.19 2.14 -10.67
N GLY A 252 4.97 1.63 -10.64
CA GLY A 252 4.19 1.44 -11.85
C GLY A 252 3.86 2.75 -12.56
N ALA A 253 3.64 3.84 -11.83
CA ALA A 253 3.49 5.15 -12.44
C ALA A 253 4.77 5.56 -13.20
N ALA A 254 5.97 5.40 -12.60
CA ALA A 254 7.24 5.69 -13.27
C ALA A 254 7.43 4.85 -14.53
N LEU A 255 7.23 3.53 -14.43
CA LEU A 255 7.35 2.59 -15.56
C LEU A 255 6.39 2.92 -16.71
N SER A 256 5.22 3.47 -16.41
CA SER A 256 4.25 3.87 -17.44
C SER A 256 4.76 4.98 -18.39
N LEU A 257 5.86 5.64 -18.08
CA LEU A 257 6.51 6.64 -18.96
C LEU A 257 7.45 6.00 -19.98
N LEU A 258 7.78 4.73 -19.81
CA LEU A 258 8.66 3.96 -20.71
C LEU A 258 7.87 3.24 -21.81
N SER A 259 6.54 3.14 -21.66
CA SER A 259 5.61 2.48 -22.58
C SER A 259 4.92 3.45 -23.55
#